data_8acdfd82f81205796133982b37235d91
#
_entry.id   8acdfd82f81205796133982b37235d91
#
_cell.length_a   1.000
_cell.length_b   1.000
_cell.length_c   1.000
_cell.angle_alpha   90.00
_cell.angle_beta   90.00
_cell.angle_gamma   90.00
#
_symmetry.space_group_name_H-M   'P 1'
#
loop_
_entity.id
_entity.type
_entity.pdbx_description
1 polymer ?
#
loop_
_entity_poly.entity_id
_entity_poly.type
_entity_poly.pdbx_seq_one_letter_code
_entity_poly.pdbx_strand_id
1 'polypeptide(L)'
;MDRNEGARSIAPNSLSIWTHHISGLSFQDGFQPKGCKFSIDGAAVTAAAGTQMLEIDYEAHLRNLTIVGGGAGTVGVGGYLTGGGHSAFSSTYGLAADQVLEMEIVTPAGEILTINECQNTDLFWATRGVNTSALFQFVF
;
A
#
# COMPACT_ATOMS: atom_id res chain seq x y z
N MET A 1 -8.68 6.06 8.12
CA MET A 1 -8.47 7.36 8.80
C MET A 1 -7.01 7.40 9.20
N ASP A 2 -6.19 8.08 8.43
CA ASP A 2 -4.81 8.25 8.82
C ASP A 2 -4.80 9.07 10.11
N ARG A 3 -4.28 8.51 11.18
CA ARG A 3 -4.14 9.25 12.43
C ARG A 3 -3.08 10.31 12.22
N ASN A 4 -3.49 11.53 12.15
CA ASN A 4 -2.63 12.70 12.19
C ASN A 4 -1.94 12.83 13.55
N GLU A 5 -1.22 11.80 13.95
CA GLU A 5 -0.36 11.89 15.12
C GLU A 5 0.81 12.81 14.76
N GLY A 6 0.82 13.98 15.34
CA GLY A 6 1.87 14.96 15.16
C GLY A 6 1.67 15.97 14.02
N ALA A 7 0.41 16.30 13.68
CA ALA A 7 0.09 17.40 12.75
C ALA A 7 0.70 17.25 11.34
N ARG A 8 0.86 16.03 10.84
CA ARG A 8 1.50 15.74 9.54
C ARG A 8 0.78 16.34 8.34
N SER A 9 -0.53 16.57 8.46
CA SER A 9 -1.36 17.19 7.41
C SER A 9 -1.80 18.59 7.77
N ILE A 10 -1.24 19.20 8.80
CA ILE A 10 -1.62 20.52 9.31
C ILE A 10 -0.35 21.33 9.50
N ALA A 11 0.01 22.13 8.52
CA ALA A 11 1.06 23.14 8.66
C ALA A 11 0.59 24.46 8.05
N PRO A 12 1.08 25.61 8.52
CA PRO A 12 0.77 26.89 7.89
C PRO A 12 1.11 26.87 6.41
N ASN A 13 0.21 27.34 5.55
CA ASN A 13 0.39 27.40 4.08
C ASN A 13 0.63 26.04 3.42
N SER A 14 0.16 24.94 3.99
CA SER A 14 0.26 23.60 3.39
C SER A 14 -1.01 23.24 2.62
N LEU A 15 -0.86 22.36 1.63
CA LEU A 15 -1.94 21.67 0.95
C LEU A 15 -2.13 20.29 1.58
N SER A 16 -3.35 19.99 2.02
CA SER A 16 -3.71 18.65 2.47
C SER A 16 -4.40 17.89 1.34
N ILE A 17 -3.88 16.74 0.99
CA ILE A 17 -4.48 15.85 0.00
C ILE A 17 -5.18 14.70 0.73
N TRP A 18 -6.50 14.66 0.59
CA TRP A 18 -7.32 13.61 1.19
C TRP A 18 -7.53 12.46 0.20
N THR A 19 -6.86 11.35 0.43
CA THR A 19 -6.84 10.20 -0.48
C THR A 19 -8.10 9.33 -0.41
N HIS A 20 -9.02 9.56 0.50
CA HIS A 20 -10.21 8.74 0.73
C HIS A 20 -11.01 8.40 -0.54
N HIS A 21 -11.10 9.33 -1.49
CA HIS A 21 -11.78 9.11 -2.76
C HIS A 21 -10.92 8.47 -3.85
N ILE A 22 -9.65 8.25 -3.57
CA ILE A 22 -8.76 7.47 -4.43
C ILE A 22 -8.88 6.01 -3.96
N SER A 23 -10.01 5.39 -4.25
CA SER A 23 -10.33 4.01 -3.87
C SER A 23 -10.50 3.14 -5.09
N GLY A 24 -10.22 1.87 -4.93
CA GLY A 24 -10.37 0.86 -5.97
C GLY A 24 -9.64 -0.41 -5.57
N LEU A 25 -10.17 -1.54 -5.99
CA LEU A 25 -9.69 -2.86 -5.60
C LEU A 25 -9.81 -3.81 -6.79
N SER A 26 -8.76 -4.57 -7.06
CA SER A 26 -8.73 -5.59 -8.11
C SER A 26 -7.91 -6.79 -7.67
N PHE A 27 -8.48 -7.99 -7.81
CA PHE A 27 -7.79 -9.26 -7.56
C PHE A 27 -7.39 -9.92 -8.86
N GLN A 28 -6.26 -10.60 -8.86
CA GLN A 28 -5.77 -11.36 -10.02
C GLN A 28 -5.01 -12.61 -9.56
N ASP A 29 -5.02 -13.63 -10.41
CA ASP A 29 -4.24 -14.85 -10.20
C ASP A 29 -2.88 -14.68 -10.87
N GLY A 30 -1.83 -14.59 -10.07
CA GLY A 30 -0.48 -14.32 -10.52
C GLY A 30 -0.22 -12.83 -10.77
N PHE A 31 1.03 -12.43 -10.52
CA PHE A 31 1.49 -11.07 -10.75
C PHE A 31 2.94 -11.04 -11.22
N GLN A 32 3.24 -10.26 -12.24
CA GLN A 32 4.61 -10.00 -12.67
C GLN A 32 4.92 -8.52 -12.48
N PRO A 33 5.80 -8.17 -11.52
CA PRO A 33 6.22 -6.78 -11.32
C PRO A 33 6.88 -6.23 -12.59
N LYS A 34 6.61 -4.98 -12.90
CA LYS A 34 7.10 -4.33 -14.11
C LYS A 34 8.63 -4.32 -14.17
N GLY A 35 9.17 -4.80 -15.28
CA GLY A 35 10.63 -4.89 -15.46
C GLY A 35 11.29 -6.13 -14.85
N CYS A 36 10.57 -6.92 -14.06
CA CYS A 36 11.06 -8.18 -13.52
C CYS A 36 10.97 -9.32 -14.54
N LYS A 37 11.88 -10.29 -14.42
CA LYS A 37 11.88 -11.53 -15.24
C LYS A 37 11.16 -12.68 -14.57
N PHE A 38 10.72 -12.51 -13.33
CA PHE A 38 9.97 -13.48 -12.56
C PHE A 38 8.52 -13.05 -12.39
N SER A 39 7.65 -14.01 -12.25
CA SER A 39 6.26 -13.84 -11.85
C SER A 39 6.02 -14.48 -10.48
N ILE A 40 5.00 -14.03 -9.80
CA ILE A 40 4.50 -14.60 -8.54
C ILE A 40 3.27 -15.44 -8.89
N ASP A 41 3.36 -16.74 -8.61
CA ASP A 41 2.26 -17.68 -8.80
C ASP A 41 1.40 -17.68 -7.52
N GLY A 42 0.41 -16.83 -7.49
CA GLY A 42 -0.49 -16.70 -6.34
C GLY A 42 -1.43 -15.53 -6.52
N ALA A 43 -2.45 -15.47 -5.70
CA ALA A 43 -3.37 -14.35 -5.74
C ALA A 43 -2.65 -13.06 -5.34
N ALA A 44 -2.86 -12.01 -6.10
CA ALA A 44 -2.41 -10.66 -5.78
C ALA A 44 -3.58 -9.69 -5.79
N VAL A 45 -3.49 -8.65 -4.97
CA VAL A 45 -4.49 -7.59 -4.92
C VAL A 45 -3.85 -6.24 -5.24
N THR A 46 -4.48 -5.50 -6.12
CA THR A 46 -4.16 -4.09 -6.39
C THR A 46 -5.16 -3.24 -5.64
N ALA A 47 -4.68 -2.34 -4.79
CA ALA A 47 -5.52 -1.44 -4.03
C ALA A 47 -5.04 0.01 -4.19
N ALA A 48 -5.97 0.93 -4.40
CA ALA A 48 -5.68 2.36 -4.40
C ALA A 48 -5.48 2.87 -2.97
N ALA A 49 -4.69 3.92 -2.78
CA ALA A 49 -4.19 4.40 -1.49
C ALA A 49 -5.28 4.72 -0.44
N GLY A 50 -6.46 5.13 -0.89
CA GLY A 50 -7.59 5.46 -0.01
C GLY A 50 -8.53 4.28 0.28
N THR A 51 -8.30 3.11 -0.33
CA THR A 51 -9.09 1.90 -0.04
C THR A 51 -8.90 1.53 1.43
N GLN A 52 -10.00 1.24 2.13
CA GLN A 52 -9.96 0.91 3.55
C GLN A 52 -9.75 -0.58 3.80
N MET A 53 -9.09 -0.92 4.90
CA MET A 53 -8.78 -2.31 5.27
C MET A 53 -10.03 -3.20 5.30
N LEU A 54 -11.16 -2.71 5.84
CA LEU A 54 -12.40 -3.47 5.88
C LEU A 54 -12.88 -3.92 4.48
N GLU A 55 -12.73 -3.05 3.49
CA GLU A 55 -13.11 -3.36 2.11
C GLU A 55 -12.21 -4.45 1.52
N ILE A 56 -10.90 -4.35 1.75
CA ILE A 56 -9.93 -5.33 1.27
C ILE A 56 -10.14 -6.68 1.96
N ASP A 57 -10.30 -6.69 3.29
CA ASP A 57 -10.54 -7.90 4.08
C ASP A 57 -11.83 -8.61 3.66
N TYR A 58 -12.90 -7.86 3.46
CA TYR A 58 -14.19 -8.40 3.02
C TYR A 58 -14.09 -9.05 1.64
N GLU A 59 -13.50 -8.36 0.68
CA GLU A 59 -13.35 -8.85 -0.70
C GLU A 59 -12.37 -10.04 -0.79
N ALA A 60 -11.32 -10.06 0.03
CA ALA A 60 -10.42 -11.19 0.16
C ALA A 60 -11.14 -12.41 0.74
N HIS A 61 -11.92 -12.20 1.83
CA HIS A 61 -12.70 -13.26 2.45
C HIS A 61 -13.68 -13.92 1.48
N LEU A 62 -14.37 -13.16 0.63
CA LEU A 62 -15.27 -13.70 -0.39
C LEU A 62 -14.56 -14.62 -1.40
N ARG A 63 -13.24 -14.48 -1.53
CA ARG A 63 -12.39 -15.28 -2.42
C ARG A 63 -11.61 -16.40 -1.69
N ASN A 64 -11.91 -16.63 -0.41
CA ASN A 64 -11.14 -17.52 0.47
C ASN A 64 -9.65 -17.14 0.57
N LEU A 65 -9.35 -15.87 0.50
CA LEU A 65 -8.02 -15.30 0.67
C LEU A 65 -7.91 -14.61 2.01
N THR A 66 -6.67 -14.49 2.49
CA THR A 66 -6.31 -13.71 3.68
C THR A 66 -5.18 -12.79 3.33
N ILE A 67 -5.25 -11.55 3.78
CA ILE A 67 -4.19 -10.56 3.62
C ILE A 67 -3.52 -10.27 4.97
N VAL A 68 -2.31 -9.76 4.94
CA VAL A 68 -1.60 -9.25 6.13
C VAL A 68 -2.13 -7.83 6.41
N GLY A 69 -3.39 -7.78 6.85
CA GLY A 69 -4.14 -6.54 7.08
C GLY A 69 -4.11 -6.07 8.54
N GLY A 70 -4.40 -4.80 8.75
CA GLY A 70 -4.52 -4.19 10.08
C GLY A 70 -5.88 -4.44 10.71
N GLY A 71 -5.95 -4.51 12.05
CA GLY A 71 -7.19 -4.76 12.79
C GLY A 71 -8.21 -3.62 12.79
N ALA A 72 -7.87 -2.44 12.29
CA ALA A 72 -8.77 -1.29 12.22
C ALA A 72 -9.30 -1.09 10.80
N GLY A 73 -10.55 -1.48 10.57
CA GLY A 73 -11.17 -1.53 9.24
C GLY A 73 -11.27 -0.20 8.49
N THR A 74 -11.22 0.93 9.20
CA THR A 74 -11.31 2.28 8.60
C THR A 74 -9.97 2.90 8.23
N VAL A 75 -8.86 2.17 8.43
CA VAL A 75 -7.53 2.63 8.06
C VAL A 75 -7.33 2.48 6.55
N GLY A 76 -6.88 3.54 5.88
CA GLY A 76 -6.53 3.50 4.46
C GLY A 76 -5.23 2.73 4.23
N VAL A 77 -5.21 1.90 3.20
CA VAL A 77 -4.08 1.01 2.88
C VAL A 77 -2.78 1.77 2.63
N GLY A 78 -2.85 2.94 2.00
CA GLY A 78 -1.66 3.74 1.69
C GLY A 78 -0.84 4.12 2.91
N GLY A 79 -1.46 4.73 3.91
CA GLY A 79 -0.79 5.09 5.16
C GLY A 79 -0.39 3.86 5.98
N TYR A 80 -1.16 2.79 5.92
CA TYR A 80 -0.87 1.55 6.60
C TYR A 80 0.43 0.89 6.11
N LEU A 81 0.54 0.69 4.80
CA LEU A 81 1.70 0.03 4.19
C LEU A 81 2.98 0.87 4.31
N THR A 82 2.91 2.17 4.09
CA THR A 82 4.08 3.05 4.25
C THR A 82 4.54 3.17 5.70
N GLY A 83 3.66 2.92 6.66
CA GLY A 83 3.98 2.82 8.09
C GLY A 83 4.52 1.45 8.53
N GLY A 84 4.75 0.53 7.59
CA GLY A 84 5.18 -0.85 7.86
C GLY A 84 4.04 -1.86 7.89
N GLY A 85 2.86 -1.50 8.36
CA GLY A 85 1.67 -2.35 8.33
C GLY A 85 1.71 -3.52 9.32
N HIS A 86 1.60 -3.24 10.62
CA HIS A 86 1.52 -4.27 11.65
C HIS A 86 0.18 -5.04 11.58
N SER A 87 0.26 -6.36 11.65
CA SER A 87 -0.88 -7.29 11.58
C SER A 87 -0.83 -8.35 12.68
N ALA A 88 -1.96 -8.94 13.00
CA ALA A 88 -2.01 -10.14 13.82
C ALA A 88 -1.23 -11.33 13.19
N PHE A 89 -1.03 -11.30 11.89
CA PHE A 89 -0.29 -12.31 11.12
C PHE A 89 1.21 -12.01 10.99
N SER A 90 1.69 -10.87 11.50
CA SER A 90 3.09 -10.44 11.30
C SER A 90 4.13 -11.38 11.87
N SER A 91 3.79 -12.16 12.91
CA SER A 91 4.69 -13.17 13.47
C SER A 91 4.98 -14.33 12.51
N THR A 92 4.09 -14.57 11.54
CA THR A 92 4.19 -15.69 10.59
C THR A 92 4.63 -15.21 9.21
N TYR A 93 4.09 -14.07 8.76
CA TYR A 93 4.24 -13.60 7.37
C TYR A 93 5.06 -12.31 7.24
N GLY A 94 5.54 -11.73 8.33
CA GLY A 94 6.17 -10.41 8.32
C GLY A 94 5.14 -9.28 8.35
N LEU A 95 5.60 -8.06 8.13
CA LEU A 95 4.74 -6.89 8.04
C LEU A 95 4.00 -6.85 6.69
N ALA A 96 2.93 -6.07 6.61
CA ALA A 96 2.23 -5.88 5.34
C ALA A 96 3.11 -5.22 4.27
N ALA A 97 4.06 -4.37 4.66
CA ALA A 97 5.07 -3.82 3.77
C ALA A 97 5.98 -4.88 3.14
N ASP A 98 6.18 -6.03 3.81
CA ASP A 98 6.97 -7.15 3.28
C ASP A 98 6.20 -7.92 2.19
N GLN A 99 4.87 -7.78 2.14
CA GLN A 99 4.01 -8.41 1.14
C GLN A 99 3.84 -7.56 -0.12
N VAL A 100 4.32 -6.32 -0.12
CA VAL A 100 4.16 -5.42 -1.26
C VAL A 100 5.06 -5.85 -2.40
N LEU A 101 4.47 -6.07 -3.57
CA LEU A 101 5.15 -6.50 -4.79
C LEU A 101 5.53 -5.32 -5.69
N GLU A 102 4.67 -4.31 -5.76
CA GLU A 102 4.84 -3.12 -6.60
C GLU A 102 4.03 -1.95 -6.07
N MET A 103 4.50 -0.74 -6.28
CA MET A 103 3.75 0.49 -6.03
C MET A 103 3.84 1.42 -7.24
N GLU A 104 2.78 2.15 -7.51
CA GLU A 104 2.82 3.35 -8.34
C GLU A 104 2.75 4.57 -7.42
N ILE A 105 3.70 5.47 -7.54
CA ILE A 105 3.83 6.62 -6.66
C ILE A 105 3.87 7.93 -7.45
N VAL A 106 3.43 9.01 -6.81
CA VAL A 106 3.63 10.38 -7.31
C VAL A 106 4.69 11.06 -6.46
N THR A 107 5.78 11.48 -7.07
CA THR A 107 6.88 12.17 -6.39
C THR A 107 6.51 13.62 -6.06
N PRO A 108 7.24 14.31 -5.17
CA PRO A 108 7.07 15.74 -4.94
C PRO A 108 7.27 16.62 -6.18
N ALA A 109 7.98 16.13 -7.20
CA ALA A 109 8.14 16.78 -8.49
C ALA A 109 6.94 16.59 -9.43
N GLY A 110 5.94 15.76 -9.03
CA GLY A 110 4.76 15.44 -9.84
C GLY A 110 4.98 14.30 -10.85
N GLU A 111 6.10 13.60 -10.75
CA GLU A 111 6.38 12.44 -11.60
C GLU A 111 5.67 11.20 -11.08
N ILE A 112 5.09 10.41 -12.00
CA ILE A 112 4.49 9.11 -11.68
C ILE A 112 5.55 8.04 -11.93
N LEU A 113 5.89 7.28 -10.90
CA LEU A 113 6.89 6.23 -10.96
C LEU A 113 6.31 4.88 -10.52
N THR A 114 6.67 3.83 -11.26
CA THR A 114 6.53 2.45 -10.78
C THR A 114 7.76 2.09 -9.98
N ILE A 115 7.57 1.55 -8.78
CA ILE A 115 8.65 1.12 -7.88
C ILE A 115 8.40 -0.33 -7.44
N ASN A 116 9.41 -1.16 -7.53
CA ASN A 116 9.40 -2.57 -7.13
C ASN A 116 10.85 -3.07 -6.96
N GLU A 117 11.04 -4.36 -6.78
CA GLU A 117 12.38 -4.97 -6.63
C GLU A 117 13.25 -4.91 -7.89
N CYS A 118 12.70 -4.53 -9.04
CA CYS A 118 13.40 -4.46 -10.32
C CYS A 118 13.49 -3.04 -10.88
N GLN A 119 12.70 -2.11 -10.35
CA GLN A 119 12.65 -0.70 -10.79
C GLN A 119 12.61 0.24 -9.60
N ASN A 120 13.45 1.30 -9.62
CA ASN A 120 13.51 2.29 -8.55
C ASN A 120 13.63 1.63 -7.15
N THR A 121 14.54 0.67 -7.04
CA THR A 121 14.66 -0.25 -5.90
C THR A 121 14.96 0.45 -4.58
N ASP A 122 15.72 1.52 -4.61
CA ASP A 122 16.05 2.37 -3.47
C ASP A 122 14.81 3.08 -2.93
N LEU A 123 13.97 3.60 -3.82
CA LEU A 123 12.72 4.25 -3.47
C LEU A 123 11.69 3.22 -2.98
N PHE A 124 11.66 2.02 -3.59
CA PHE A 124 10.81 0.92 -3.15
C PHE A 124 11.17 0.47 -1.73
N TRP A 125 12.46 0.36 -1.43
CA TRP A 125 12.92 0.07 -0.08
C TRP A 125 12.52 1.18 0.90
N ALA A 126 12.76 2.44 0.55
CA ALA A 126 12.50 3.58 1.42
C ALA A 126 11.01 3.75 1.75
N THR A 127 10.09 3.38 0.84
CA THR A 127 8.64 3.54 1.04
C THR A 127 8.00 2.42 1.87
N ARG A 128 8.70 1.32 2.09
CA ARG A 128 8.24 0.18 2.89
C ARG A 128 8.62 0.29 4.37
N GLY A 129 8.09 1.29 5.10
CA GLY A 129 8.30 1.45 6.55
C GLY A 129 8.84 2.81 6.98
N VAL A 130 9.08 3.70 6.03
CA VAL A 130 9.37 5.11 6.32
C VAL A 130 8.12 5.91 5.98
N ASN A 131 7.63 6.66 6.94
CA ASN A 131 6.44 7.49 6.80
C ASN A 131 6.66 8.62 5.79
N THR A 132 6.54 8.30 4.53
CA THR A 132 6.69 9.23 3.41
C THR A 132 5.34 9.79 3.00
N SER A 133 5.28 11.11 2.82
CA SER A 133 4.10 11.80 2.30
C SER A 133 4.05 11.64 0.77
N ALA A 134 3.65 10.48 0.28
CA ALA A 134 3.47 10.24 -1.14
C ALA A 134 2.08 9.65 -1.42
N LEU A 135 1.55 9.88 -2.61
CA LEU A 135 0.27 9.33 -3.08
C LEU A 135 0.56 8.01 -3.78
N PHE A 136 -0.16 6.94 -3.42
CA PHE A 136 0.20 5.60 -3.89
C PHE A 136 -0.98 4.78 -4.40
N GLN A 137 -0.67 3.92 -5.35
CA GLN A 137 -1.40 2.70 -5.63
C GLN A 137 -0.47 1.52 -5.32
N PHE A 138 -1.00 0.50 -4.67
CA PHE A 138 -0.22 -0.67 -4.23
C PHE A 138 -0.70 -1.93 -4.91
N VAL A 139 0.25 -2.85 -5.19
CA VAL A 139 0.00 -4.26 -5.51
C VAL A 139 0.66 -5.11 -4.44
N PHE A 140 -0.09 -5.98 -3.80
CA PHE A 140 0.38 -6.90 -2.77
C PHE A 140 -0.41 -8.19 -2.72
#